data_b705949dd12c675e623d1862ab34f8ab
#
_entry.id   b705949dd12c675e623d1862ab34f8ab
#
_cell.length_a   1.000
_cell.length_b   1.000
_cell.length_c   1.000
_cell.angle_alpha   90.00
_cell.angle_beta   90.00
_cell.angle_gamma   90.00
#
_symmetry.space_group_name_H-M   'P 1'
#
loop_
_entity.id
_entity.type
_entity.pdbx_description
1 polymer ?
#
loop_
_entity_poly.entity_id
_entity_poly.type
_entity_poly.pdbx_seq_one_letter_code
_entity_poly.pdbx_strand_id
1 'polypeptide(L)'
;ICEGLVGSEMCIRDSVYYDANVAAIGTFPEAWNLSIREEISAGVKSLVVNDTFISITKTIRSTVVIYLLRPFDFYLTYLPYWFTIGALVLISWKSVGIRFAIITAILLAFIGACNIWTEAMITLSSVLISVLLCFVIGVPIGILASYSKRFQNINEVILDAMQTLPYFCYLVPVLMFFGGGAFSALLATIIYLSL
;
A
#
# COMPACT_ATOMS: atom_id res chain seq x y z
N ILE A 1 12.48 -23.39 0.55
CA ILE A 1 12.50 -23.60 2.01
C ILE A 1 11.28 -22.89 2.54
N CYS A 2 10.21 -23.66 2.81
CA CYS A 2 8.99 -23.16 3.45
C CYS A 2 9.15 -23.44 4.96
N GLU A 3 9.64 -22.47 5.70
CA GLU A 3 9.64 -22.52 7.18
C GLU A 3 8.52 -21.65 7.73
N GLY A 4 7.43 -22.31 8.08
CA GLY A 4 6.31 -21.72 8.82
C GLY A 4 5.15 -22.71 8.89
N LEU A 5 4.71 -23.01 10.11
CA LEU A 5 3.78 -24.13 10.43
C LEU A 5 2.42 -24.13 9.68
N VAL A 6 2.04 -23.05 9.02
CA VAL A 6 0.80 -22.96 8.22
C VAL A 6 1.10 -23.04 6.71
N GLY A 7 2.34 -22.75 6.29
CA GLY A 7 2.77 -22.80 4.89
C GLY A 7 3.22 -24.19 4.41
N SER A 8 3.64 -25.06 5.32
CA SER A 8 4.26 -26.33 4.93
C SER A 8 3.27 -27.33 4.34
N GLU A 9 2.06 -27.43 4.89
CA GLU A 9 1.06 -28.38 4.35
C GLU A 9 0.48 -27.90 3.01
N MET A 10 0.37 -26.60 2.81
CA MET A 10 -0.10 -26.03 1.55
C MET A 10 0.96 -26.15 0.45
N CYS A 11 2.24 -25.89 0.78
CA CYS A 11 3.35 -26.08 -0.16
C CYS A 11 3.57 -27.55 -0.56
N ILE A 12 3.43 -28.50 0.36
CA ILE A 12 3.59 -29.92 0.07
C ILE A 12 2.44 -30.43 -0.80
N ARG A 13 1.23 -29.97 -0.53
CA ARG A 13 0.05 -30.40 -1.31
C ARG A 13 0.04 -29.81 -2.72
N ASP A 14 0.45 -28.55 -2.86
CA ASP A 14 0.57 -27.90 -4.18
C ASP A 14 1.75 -28.47 -5.00
N SER A 15 2.89 -28.79 -4.38
CA SER A 15 4.02 -29.36 -5.09
C SER A 15 3.73 -30.80 -5.60
N VAL A 16 3.09 -31.62 -4.78
CA VAL A 16 2.71 -32.98 -5.17
C VAL A 16 1.60 -32.98 -6.24
N TYR A 17 0.67 -32.04 -6.17
CA TYR A 17 -0.38 -31.92 -7.19
C TYR A 17 0.15 -31.31 -8.50
N TYR A 18 1.16 -30.43 -8.40
CA TYR A 18 1.81 -29.81 -9.55
C TYR A 18 2.70 -30.83 -10.30
N ASP A 19 3.51 -31.62 -9.58
CA ASP A 19 4.39 -32.62 -10.20
C ASP A 19 3.63 -33.78 -10.89
N ALA A 20 2.48 -34.18 -10.35
CA ALA A 20 1.71 -35.29 -10.92
C ALA A 20 0.90 -34.91 -12.17
N ASN A 21 0.45 -33.67 -12.31
CA ASN A 21 -0.40 -33.22 -13.42
C ASN A 21 0.35 -32.43 -14.50
N VAL A 22 1.45 -31.76 -14.17
CA VAL A 22 2.22 -30.95 -15.13
C VAL A 22 3.17 -31.79 -15.94
N ALA A 23 3.66 -32.93 -15.43
CA ALA A 23 4.40 -33.89 -16.19
C ALA A 23 3.59 -34.54 -17.36
N ALA A 24 2.25 -34.43 -17.29
CA ALA A 24 1.35 -34.96 -18.30
C ALA A 24 0.98 -33.95 -19.42
N ILE A 25 1.25 -32.66 -19.25
CA ILE A 25 0.80 -31.59 -20.18
C ILE A 25 1.96 -30.96 -20.99
N GLY A 26 3.14 -31.54 -20.92
CA GLY A 26 4.30 -31.08 -21.70
C GLY A 26 4.86 -29.77 -21.14
N THR A 27 5.98 -29.83 -20.49
CA THR A 27 6.76 -28.67 -20.08
C THR A 27 7.14 -27.86 -21.32
N PHE A 28 7.04 -26.54 -21.21
CA PHE A 28 7.49 -25.60 -22.24
C PHE A 28 8.98 -25.93 -22.57
N PRO A 29 9.38 -26.00 -23.84
CA PRO A 29 10.76 -26.37 -24.20
C PRO A 29 11.75 -25.45 -23.51
N GLU A 30 12.72 -26.01 -22.80
CA GLU A 30 13.74 -25.21 -22.04
C GLU A 30 14.53 -24.27 -22.96
N ALA A 31 14.66 -24.63 -24.25
CA ALA A 31 15.28 -23.76 -25.25
C ALA A 31 14.58 -22.43 -25.49
N TRP A 32 13.33 -22.28 -25.05
CA TRP A 32 12.52 -21.08 -25.21
C TRP A 32 12.36 -20.33 -23.86
N ASN A 33 12.92 -20.85 -22.79
CA ASN A 33 12.98 -20.17 -21.52
C ASN A 33 14.00 -19.02 -21.58
N LEU A 34 13.51 -17.84 -21.88
CA LEU A 34 14.27 -16.61 -21.64
C LEU A 34 14.52 -16.51 -20.13
N SER A 35 15.78 -16.60 -19.71
CA SER A 35 16.22 -16.49 -18.30
C SER A 35 16.01 -15.10 -17.68
N ILE A 36 15.12 -14.30 -18.26
CA ILE A 36 14.77 -12.94 -17.84
C ILE A 36 14.37 -12.92 -16.36
N ARG A 37 13.65 -13.93 -15.89
CA ARG A 37 13.26 -14.04 -14.48
C ARG A 37 14.47 -14.15 -13.56
N GLU A 38 15.47 -14.93 -13.94
CA GLU A 38 16.66 -15.14 -13.13
C GLU A 38 17.54 -13.90 -13.12
N GLU A 39 17.73 -13.25 -14.27
CA GLU A 39 18.47 -12.00 -14.37
C GLU A 39 17.80 -10.84 -13.60
N ILE A 40 16.48 -10.68 -13.73
CA ILE A 40 15.73 -9.68 -12.96
C ILE A 40 15.79 -10.00 -11.47
N SER A 41 15.62 -11.26 -11.07
CA SER A 41 15.69 -11.65 -9.67
C SER A 41 17.08 -11.46 -9.07
N ALA A 42 18.13 -11.74 -9.84
CA ALA A 42 19.52 -11.52 -9.44
C ALA A 42 19.80 -10.00 -9.32
N GLY A 43 19.35 -9.19 -10.28
CA GLY A 43 19.46 -7.74 -10.25
C GLY A 43 18.74 -7.13 -9.04
N VAL A 44 17.50 -7.53 -8.78
CA VAL A 44 16.74 -7.06 -7.61
C VAL A 44 17.40 -7.51 -6.31
N LYS A 45 17.86 -8.76 -6.21
CA LYS A 45 18.57 -9.27 -5.03
C LYS A 45 19.86 -8.48 -4.78
N SER A 46 20.65 -8.19 -5.80
CA SER A 46 21.89 -7.42 -5.66
C SER A 46 21.64 -5.99 -5.16
N LEU A 47 20.55 -5.36 -5.59
CA LEU A 47 20.11 -4.05 -5.10
C LEU A 47 19.63 -4.12 -3.65
N VAL A 48 18.81 -5.10 -3.31
CA VAL A 48 18.23 -5.25 -1.96
C VAL A 48 19.30 -5.67 -0.93
N VAL A 49 20.36 -6.37 -1.32
CA VAL A 49 21.45 -6.79 -0.43
C VAL A 49 22.56 -5.72 -0.28
N ASN A 50 22.52 -4.68 -1.12
CA ASN A 50 23.52 -3.61 -1.03
C ASN A 50 23.34 -2.80 0.27
N ASP A 51 24.37 -2.80 1.12
CA ASP A 51 24.36 -2.14 2.44
C ASP A 51 24.02 -0.64 2.33
N THR A 52 24.47 0.01 1.29
CA THR A 52 24.18 1.43 1.04
C THR A 52 22.68 1.63 0.76
N PHE A 53 22.11 0.78 -0.07
CA PHE A 53 20.68 0.82 -0.41
C PHE A 53 19.81 0.54 0.82
N ILE A 54 20.17 -0.48 1.60
CA ILE A 54 19.49 -0.82 2.87
C ILE A 54 19.55 0.34 3.85
N SER A 55 20.70 1.00 3.97
CA SER A 55 20.86 2.15 4.87
C SER A 55 19.99 3.32 4.45
N ILE A 56 19.94 3.65 3.17
CA ILE A 56 19.09 4.72 2.63
C ILE A 56 17.60 4.40 2.83
N THR A 57 17.16 3.22 2.47
CA THR A 57 15.76 2.82 2.62
C THR A 57 15.30 2.77 4.08
N LYS A 58 16.15 2.27 4.98
CA LYS A 58 15.90 2.31 6.43
C LYS A 58 15.82 3.74 6.95
N THR A 59 16.70 4.62 6.51
CA THR A 59 16.71 6.03 6.94
C THR A 59 15.45 6.75 6.46
N ILE A 60 15.06 6.60 5.20
CA ILE A 60 13.83 7.19 4.66
C ILE A 60 12.62 6.66 5.43
N ARG A 61 12.52 5.33 5.58
CA ARG A 61 11.44 4.69 6.33
C ARG A 61 11.36 5.21 7.76
N SER A 62 12.47 5.21 8.49
CA SER A 62 12.49 5.66 9.90
C SER A 62 12.15 7.13 10.04
N THR A 63 12.62 7.98 9.13
CA THR A 63 12.32 9.40 9.14
C THR A 63 10.83 9.66 8.93
N VAL A 64 10.23 9.06 7.91
CA VAL A 64 8.79 9.23 7.65
C VAL A 64 7.93 8.65 8.78
N VAL A 65 8.29 7.48 9.30
CA VAL A 65 7.55 6.87 10.41
C VAL A 65 7.64 7.72 11.67
N ILE A 66 8.84 8.20 12.03
CA ILE A 66 9.05 8.93 13.30
C ILE A 66 8.48 10.34 13.24
N TYR A 67 8.70 11.07 12.14
CA TYR A 67 8.32 12.47 12.05
C TYR A 67 6.92 12.71 11.49
N LEU A 68 6.37 11.76 10.74
CA LEU A 68 5.07 11.93 10.11
C LEU A 68 4.01 10.99 10.69
N LEU A 69 4.23 9.67 10.70
CA LEU A 69 3.21 8.72 11.14
C LEU A 69 3.01 8.74 12.66
N ARG A 70 4.08 8.63 13.46
CA ARG A 70 3.96 8.55 14.93
C ARG A 70 3.25 9.73 15.59
N PRO A 71 3.53 11.00 15.25
CA PRO A 71 2.81 12.10 15.88
C PRO A 71 1.32 12.07 15.55
N PHE A 72 0.93 11.77 14.31
CA PHE A 72 -0.47 11.66 13.93
C PHE A 72 -1.17 10.48 14.62
N ASP A 73 -0.52 9.32 14.68
CA ASP A 73 -1.03 8.16 15.41
C ASP A 73 -1.24 8.49 16.89
N PHE A 74 -0.26 9.16 17.50
CA PHE A 74 -0.34 9.58 18.90
C PHE A 74 -1.51 10.54 19.13
N TYR A 75 -1.64 11.57 18.30
CA TYR A 75 -2.72 12.55 18.45
C TYR A 75 -4.10 11.92 18.25
N LEU A 76 -4.30 11.10 17.23
CA LEU A 76 -5.59 10.47 16.97
C LEU A 76 -5.96 9.41 18.02
N THR A 77 -4.98 8.67 18.52
CA THR A 77 -5.21 7.66 19.56
C THR A 77 -5.44 8.29 20.93
N TYR A 78 -4.82 9.45 21.21
CA TYR A 78 -4.99 10.18 22.47
C TYR A 78 -6.31 10.95 22.54
N LEU A 79 -6.92 11.28 21.40
CA LEU A 79 -8.22 11.94 21.35
C LEU A 79 -9.31 11.04 21.96
N PRO A 80 -10.17 11.56 22.82
CA PRO A 80 -11.28 10.77 23.38
C PRO A 80 -12.23 10.34 22.26
N TYR A 81 -12.68 9.09 22.35
CA TYR A 81 -13.53 8.45 21.33
C TYR A 81 -14.79 9.24 20.97
N TRP A 82 -15.41 9.89 21.96
CA TRP A 82 -16.61 10.72 21.74
C TRP A 82 -16.33 11.95 20.88
N PHE A 83 -15.13 12.52 20.99
CA PHE A 83 -14.71 13.68 20.19
C PHE A 83 -14.48 13.27 18.72
N THR A 84 -13.77 12.18 18.48
CA THR A 84 -13.53 11.65 17.12
C THR A 84 -14.83 11.22 16.45
N ILE A 85 -15.72 10.52 17.15
CA ILE A 85 -17.05 10.19 16.64
C ILE A 85 -17.83 11.44 16.29
N GLY A 86 -17.89 12.41 17.20
CA GLY A 86 -18.60 13.67 17.00
C GLY A 86 -18.05 14.45 15.81
N ALA A 87 -16.75 14.58 15.68
CA ALA A 87 -16.11 15.29 14.57
C ALA A 87 -16.42 14.63 13.22
N LEU A 88 -16.27 13.29 13.11
CA LEU A 88 -16.52 12.56 11.88
C LEU A 88 -18.01 12.59 11.49
N VAL A 89 -18.92 12.49 12.45
CA VAL A 89 -20.35 12.61 12.22
C VAL A 89 -20.73 14.01 11.77
N LEU A 90 -20.16 15.05 12.36
CA LEU A 90 -20.40 16.44 11.95
C LEU A 90 -19.89 16.73 10.53
N ILE A 91 -18.69 16.23 10.20
CA ILE A 91 -18.12 16.35 8.85
C ILE A 91 -19.04 15.64 7.84
N SER A 92 -19.46 14.42 8.17
CA SER A 92 -20.36 13.62 7.33
C SER A 92 -21.70 14.31 7.13
N TRP A 93 -22.27 14.91 8.17
CA TRP A 93 -23.51 15.67 8.09
C TRP A 93 -23.40 16.89 7.19
N LYS A 94 -22.34 17.68 7.34
CA LYS A 94 -22.14 18.87 6.50
C LYS A 94 -21.85 18.55 5.04
N SER A 95 -21.14 17.43 4.77
CA SER A 95 -20.72 17.11 3.42
C SER A 95 -21.79 16.40 2.60
N VAL A 96 -22.52 15.46 3.19
CA VAL A 96 -23.45 14.57 2.47
C VAL A 96 -24.90 14.67 2.98
N GLY A 97 -25.08 14.95 4.28
CA GLY A 97 -26.39 15.10 4.90
C GLY A 97 -26.63 14.17 6.07
N ILE A 98 -27.81 14.36 6.70
CA ILE A 98 -28.16 13.71 7.97
C ILE A 98 -28.24 12.16 7.88
N ARG A 99 -28.69 11.62 6.76
CA ARG A 99 -28.81 10.16 6.58
C ARG A 99 -27.43 9.50 6.63
N PHE A 100 -26.47 10.11 5.99
CA PHE A 100 -25.09 9.61 5.96
C PHE A 100 -24.42 9.77 7.34
N ALA A 101 -24.70 10.84 8.05
CA ALA A 101 -24.22 11.07 9.41
C ALA A 101 -24.69 9.98 10.38
N ILE A 102 -25.97 9.55 10.29
CA ILE A 102 -26.50 8.46 11.11
C ILE A 102 -25.80 7.14 10.81
N ILE A 103 -25.59 6.82 9.54
CA ILE A 103 -24.88 5.60 9.13
C ILE A 103 -23.42 5.63 9.66
N THR A 104 -22.74 6.76 9.52
CA THR A 104 -21.37 6.93 10.05
C THR A 104 -21.33 6.75 11.56
N ALA A 105 -22.30 7.31 12.29
CA ALA A 105 -22.39 7.16 13.75
C ALA A 105 -22.59 5.69 14.16
N ILE A 106 -23.47 4.96 13.48
CA ILE A 106 -23.74 3.54 13.75
C ILE A 106 -22.48 2.70 13.47
N LEU A 107 -21.80 2.93 12.34
CA LEU A 107 -20.59 2.19 11.98
C LEU A 107 -19.45 2.43 12.97
N LEU A 108 -19.24 3.70 13.39
CA LEU A 108 -18.22 4.03 14.38
C LEU A 108 -18.54 3.44 15.75
N ALA A 109 -19.80 3.45 16.16
CA ALA A 109 -20.26 2.80 17.39
C ALA A 109 -20.02 1.27 17.32
N PHE A 110 -20.27 0.66 16.19
CA PHE A 110 -20.00 -0.76 15.95
C PHE A 110 -18.50 -1.09 16.07
N ILE A 111 -17.62 -0.27 15.48
CA ILE A 111 -16.14 -0.40 15.61
C ILE A 111 -15.74 -0.34 17.09
N GLY A 112 -16.29 0.61 17.84
CA GLY A 112 -16.07 0.72 19.29
C GLY A 112 -16.56 -0.51 20.06
N ALA A 113 -17.73 -1.05 19.72
CA ALA A 113 -18.30 -2.24 20.34
C ALA A 113 -17.46 -3.50 20.06
N CYS A 114 -16.81 -3.59 18.89
CA CYS A 114 -15.88 -4.68 18.56
C CYS A 114 -14.52 -4.58 19.23
N ASN A 115 -14.26 -3.55 20.02
CA ASN A 115 -12.99 -3.29 20.70
C ASN A 115 -11.76 -3.15 19.76
N ILE A 116 -11.97 -2.74 18.51
CA ILE A 116 -10.93 -2.49 17.50
C ILE A 116 -10.72 -0.99 17.24
N TRP A 117 -11.02 -0.16 18.26
CA TRP A 117 -10.95 1.30 18.15
C TRP A 117 -9.54 1.80 17.83
N THR A 118 -8.53 1.26 18.53
CA THR A 118 -7.13 1.66 18.35
C THR A 118 -6.64 1.39 16.93
N GLU A 119 -6.96 0.21 16.39
CA GLU A 119 -6.58 -0.18 15.03
C GLU A 119 -7.26 0.70 13.99
N ALA A 120 -8.52 1.05 14.23
CA ALA A 120 -9.26 1.98 13.38
C ALA A 120 -8.65 3.39 13.37
N MET A 121 -8.18 3.89 14.53
CA MET A 121 -7.51 5.19 14.61
C MET A 121 -6.15 5.21 13.91
N ILE A 122 -5.35 4.16 14.03
CA ILE A 122 -4.09 3.98 13.32
C ILE A 122 -4.32 3.95 11.79
N THR A 123 -5.35 3.25 11.37
CA THR A 123 -5.73 3.19 9.95
C THR A 123 -6.18 4.56 9.44
N LEU A 124 -7.01 5.27 10.20
CA LEU A 124 -7.47 6.61 9.88
C LEU A 124 -6.30 7.59 9.76
N SER A 125 -5.35 7.54 10.69
CA SER A 125 -4.12 8.32 10.66
C SER A 125 -3.33 8.08 9.37
N SER A 126 -3.08 6.82 9.04
CA SER A 126 -2.34 6.43 7.84
C SER A 126 -3.01 6.93 6.56
N VAL A 127 -4.34 6.84 6.48
CA VAL A 127 -5.12 7.33 5.31
C VAL A 127 -5.07 8.85 5.22
N LEU A 128 -5.25 9.58 6.33
CA LEU A 128 -5.18 11.04 6.34
C LEU A 128 -3.82 11.54 5.87
N ILE A 129 -2.73 10.94 6.36
CA ILE A 129 -1.38 11.28 5.93
C ILE A 129 -1.17 10.97 4.45
N SER A 130 -1.65 9.81 3.97
CA SER A 130 -1.55 9.44 2.56
C SER A 130 -2.26 10.45 1.66
N VAL A 131 -3.47 10.88 2.02
CA VAL A 131 -4.25 11.89 1.28
C VAL A 131 -3.51 13.22 1.29
N LEU A 132 -2.99 13.65 2.44
CA LEU A 132 -2.26 14.91 2.56
C LEU A 132 -0.98 14.91 1.70
N LEU A 133 -0.21 13.82 1.73
CA LEU A 133 0.99 13.68 0.88
C LEU A 133 0.63 13.62 -0.60
N CYS A 134 -0.43 12.91 -0.95
CA CYS A 134 -0.95 12.87 -2.31
C CYS A 134 -1.31 14.28 -2.82
N PHE A 135 -1.96 15.09 -1.97
CA PHE A 135 -2.28 16.47 -2.29
C PHE A 135 -1.03 17.33 -2.50
N VAL A 136 -0.05 17.21 -1.59
CA VAL A 136 1.21 17.97 -1.65
C VAL A 136 2.03 17.61 -2.89
N ILE A 137 1.98 16.37 -3.35
CA ILE A 137 2.71 15.91 -4.53
C ILE A 137 1.88 16.10 -5.81
N GLY A 138 0.62 15.70 -5.79
CA GLY A 138 -0.25 15.67 -6.96
C GLY A 138 -0.63 17.07 -7.48
N VAL A 139 -0.92 18.02 -6.57
CA VAL A 139 -1.30 19.38 -6.99
C VAL A 139 -0.18 20.09 -7.76
N PRO A 140 1.09 20.10 -7.31
CA PRO A 140 2.18 20.68 -8.10
C PRO A 140 2.38 19.99 -9.44
N ILE A 141 2.29 18.66 -9.48
CA ILE A 141 2.42 17.90 -10.74
C ILE A 141 1.27 18.26 -11.70
N GLY A 142 0.04 18.34 -11.21
CA GLY A 142 -1.11 18.75 -11.99
C GLY A 142 -0.98 20.18 -12.56
N ILE A 143 -0.48 21.11 -11.74
CA ILE A 143 -0.19 22.47 -12.20
C ILE A 143 0.88 22.47 -13.29
N LEU A 144 1.98 21.72 -13.10
CA LEU A 144 3.04 21.60 -14.10
C LEU A 144 2.53 20.98 -15.40
N ALA A 145 1.65 19.98 -15.32
CA ALA A 145 1.02 19.36 -16.48
C ALA A 145 0.15 20.37 -17.27
N SER A 146 -0.50 21.29 -16.58
CA SER A 146 -1.29 22.36 -17.22
C SER A 146 -0.46 23.34 -18.06
N TYR A 147 0.82 23.56 -17.74
CA TYR A 147 1.69 24.47 -18.47
C TYR A 147 2.27 23.89 -19.76
N SER A 148 2.33 22.57 -19.91
CA SER A 148 2.99 21.93 -21.06
C SER A 148 2.19 20.77 -21.61
N LYS A 149 1.68 20.91 -22.84
CA LYS A 149 0.96 19.83 -23.53
C LYS A 149 1.78 18.54 -23.69
N ARG A 150 3.10 18.66 -23.85
CA ARG A 150 3.98 17.47 -23.92
C ARG A 150 4.04 16.73 -22.58
N PHE A 151 4.17 17.48 -21.50
CA PHE A 151 4.20 16.91 -20.16
C PHE A 151 2.82 16.30 -19.80
N GLN A 152 1.74 16.96 -20.17
CA GLN A 152 0.39 16.44 -19.98
C GLN A 152 0.21 15.10 -20.68
N ASN A 153 0.53 14.99 -21.98
CA ASN A 153 0.37 13.75 -22.73
C ASN A 153 1.22 12.60 -22.17
N ILE A 154 2.45 12.88 -21.70
CA ILE A 154 3.30 11.86 -21.08
C ILE A 154 2.70 11.41 -19.73
N ASN A 155 2.22 12.37 -18.95
CA ASN A 155 1.62 12.09 -17.66
C ASN A 155 0.33 11.27 -17.79
N GLU A 156 -0.54 11.60 -18.76
CA GLU A 156 -1.76 10.83 -19.05
C GLU A 156 -1.43 9.37 -19.39
N VAL A 157 -0.46 9.12 -20.28
CA VAL A 157 -0.07 7.75 -20.65
C VAL A 157 0.47 6.97 -19.45
N ILE A 158 1.27 7.61 -18.57
CA ILE A 158 1.78 6.99 -17.36
C ILE A 158 0.64 6.68 -16.40
N LEU A 159 -0.26 7.63 -16.16
CA LEU A 159 -1.41 7.45 -15.28
C LEU A 159 -2.35 6.35 -15.79
N ASP A 160 -2.66 6.32 -17.07
CA ASP A 160 -3.49 5.28 -17.68
C ASP A 160 -2.84 3.88 -17.53
N ALA A 161 -1.54 3.77 -17.79
CA ALA A 161 -0.80 2.53 -17.60
C ALA A 161 -0.82 2.09 -16.14
N MET A 162 -0.68 3.03 -15.21
CA MET A 162 -0.72 2.74 -13.78
C MET A 162 -2.12 2.36 -13.29
N GLN A 163 -3.19 2.96 -13.80
CA GLN A 163 -4.58 2.62 -13.45
C GLN A 163 -5.01 1.23 -13.93
N THR A 164 -4.43 0.73 -15.03
CA THR A 164 -4.74 -0.61 -15.55
C THR A 164 -4.16 -1.73 -14.68
N LEU A 165 -3.14 -1.44 -13.88
CA LEU A 165 -2.52 -2.42 -12.99
C LEU A 165 -3.26 -2.47 -11.63
N PRO A 166 -3.61 -3.67 -11.14
CA PRO A 166 -4.18 -3.80 -9.81
C PRO A 166 -3.20 -3.30 -8.74
N TYR A 167 -3.72 -2.64 -7.70
CA TYR A 167 -2.90 -2.01 -6.64
C TYR A 167 -1.91 -2.97 -5.96
N PHE A 168 -2.17 -4.26 -5.93
CA PHE A 168 -1.24 -5.27 -5.42
C PHE A 168 0.09 -5.33 -6.18
N CYS A 169 0.08 -4.96 -7.48
CA CYS A 169 1.30 -4.94 -8.28
C CYS A 169 2.30 -3.90 -7.78
N TYR A 170 1.82 -2.81 -7.16
CA TYR A 170 2.69 -1.79 -6.56
C TYR A 170 3.13 -2.17 -5.15
N LEU A 171 2.27 -2.89 -4.43
CA LEU A 171 2.56 -3.30 -3.06
C LEU A 171 3.74 -4.26 -3.00
N VAL A 172 3.84 -5.21 -3.95
CA VAL A 172 4.92 -6.21 -3.97
C VAL A 172 6.31 -5.58 -4.05
N PRO A 173 6.63 -4.71 -5.04
CA PRO A 173 7.92 -4.02 -5.08
C PRO A 173 8.20 -3.18 -3.83
N VAL A 174 7.20 -2.45 -3.35
CA VAL A 174 7.35 -1.62 -2.14
C VAL A 174 7.68 -2.48 -0.91
N LEU A 175 7.03 -3.64 -0.75
CA LEU A 175 7.35 -4.58 0.31
C LEU A 175 8.76 -5.18 0.16
N MET A 176 9.21 -5.45 -1.06
CA MET A 176 10.55 -5.98 -1.32
C MET A 176 11.64 -4.97 -0.97
N PHE A 177 11.45 -3.68 -1.27
CA PHE A 177 12.46 -2.64 -1.03
C PHE A 177 12.43 -2.09 0.39
N PHE A 178 11.25 -1.88 0.97
CA PHE A 178 11.10 -1.22 2.27
C PHE A 178 10.69 -2.18 3.40
N GLY A 179 10.44 -3.44 3.08
CA GLY A 179 9.95 -4.43 4.04
C GLY A 179 8.50 -4.21 4.45
N GLY A 180 7.94 -5.10 5.26
CA GLY A 180 6.58 -4.98 5.78
C GLY A 180 6.43 -3.87 6.81
N GLY A 181 5.26 -3.23 6.87
CA GLY A 181 4.90 -2.25 7.89
C GLY A 181 4.08 -1.06 7.39
N ALA A 182 3.75 -0.16 8.30
CA ALA A 182 2.91 1.02 8.03
C ALA A 182 3.47 1.93 6.92
N PHE A 183 4.78 2.05 6.80
CA PHE A 183 5.43 2.84 5.75
C PHE A 183 5.16 2.28 4.34
N SER A 184 5.25 0.95 4.19
CA SER A 184 5.00 0.31 2.89
C SER A 184 3.53 0.41 2.48
N ALA A 185 2.63 0.27 3.44
CA ALA A 185 1.21 0.50 3.22
C ALA A 185 0.93 1.96 2.81
N LEU A 186 1.54 2.93 3.51
CA LEU A 186 1.43 4.35 3.19
C LEU A 186 1.94 4.65 1.77
N LEU A 187 3.12 4.16 1.39
CA LEU A 187 3.67 4.34 0.04
C LEU A 187 2.76 3.76 -1.04
N ALA A 188 2.30 2.52 -0.86
CA ALA A 188 1.37 1.90 -1.81
C ALA A 188 0.07 2.70 -1.95
N THR A 189 -0.45 3.24 -0.84
CA THR A 189 -1.65 4.07 -0.83
C THR A 189 -1.41 5.41 -1.53
N ILE A 190 -0.25 6.05 -1.34
CA ILE A 190 0.11 7.30 -2.05
C ILE A 190 0.18 7.07 -3.55
N ILE A 191 0.86 6.01 -3.98
CA ILE A 191 0.96 5.66 -5.41
C ILE A 191 -0.43 5.45 -5.99
N TYR A 192 -1.30 4.73 -5.30
CA TYR A 192 -2.67 4.49 -5.74
C TYR A 192 -3.53 5.75 -5.76
N LEU A 193 -3.43 6.62 -4.74
CA LEU A 193 -4.21 7.85 -4.65
C LEU A 193 -3.72 8.97 -5.57
N SER A 194 -2.43 8.94 -6.00
CA SER A 194 -1.87 9.92 -6.92
C SER A 194 -2.28 9.68 -8.38
N LEU A 195 -2.91 8.55 -8.64
CA LEU A 195 -3.49 8.15 -9.91
C LEU A 195 -4.88 8.73 -10.10
#